data_1146d348965f54ffae8a0ab65e0f1629
#
_entry.id   1146d348965f54ffae8a0ab65e0f1629
#
_cell.length_a   1.000
_cell.length_b   1.000
_cell.length_c   1.000
_cell.angle_alpha   90.00
_cell.angle_beta   90.00
_cell.angle_gamma   90.00
#
_symmetry.space_group_name_H-M   'P 1'
#
loop_
_entity.id
_entity.type
_entity.pdbx_description
1 polymer ?
#
loop_
_entity_poly.entity_id
_entity_poly.type
_entity_poly.pdbx_seq_one_letter_code
_entity_poly.pdbx_strand_id
1 'polypeptide(L)'
;MTTRGFEPERAGGEGELPLLRSRLIAPPFVHGFSTRAGGVSAAPYDTLNLGARWGDVVTSVEENRLRLLRAVGVQGPLYVARQVHGAEVVRVRAGDAPAGIARMEADALITGDPGVTLGVFVADCIPAVVVDPRTGAVAAAHAGWRGTVAGVLPAVVRALAAEFGARPGDLRVTLGPAIGACCFEVGPEVVREFETALSGAADAEGVVMPSPRGVPGKWHVDLKAANRVLLARAGVAPDAIDAMPDCTCHDAARFFSYRRDRETGQLMGIVARRPA
;
A
#
# COMPACT_ATOMS: atom_id res chain seq x y z
N MET A 1 -1.05 -7.94 26.29
CA MET A 1 -1.10 -8.79 25.07
C MET A 1 0.19 -8.56 24.30
N THR A 2 1.04 -9.58 24.26
CA THR A 2 2.38 -9.54 23.70
C THR A 2 2.31 -9.35 22.18
N THR A 3 2.78 -8.22 21.69
CA THR A 3 3.11 -7.99 20.29
C THR A 3 4.17 -9.01 19.88
N ARG A 4 3.78 -10.03 19.14
CA ARG A 4 4.73 -10.94 18.48
C ARG A 4 5.53 -10.10 17.50
N GLY A 5 6.84 -10.00 17.78
CA GLY A 5 7.76 -9.13 17.09
C GLY A 5 7.78 -9.36 15.58
N PHE A 6 7.60 -8.27 14.87
CA PHE A 6 7.95 -8.13 13.48
C PHE A 6 9.49 -8.11 13.42
N GLU A 7 10.11 -9.22 13.02
CA GLU A 7 11.47 -9.19 12.50
C GLU A 7 11.37 -9.02 10.99
N PRO A 8 11.93 -7.94 10.42
CA PRO A 8 12.09 -7.86 8.97
C PRO A 8 12.95 -9.06 8.56
N GLU A 9 12.44 -9.89 7.66
CA GLU A 9 13.30 -10.84 6.96
C GLU A 9 14.40 -10.03 6.30
N ARG A 10 15.60 -10.08 6.86
CA ARG A 10 16.83 -9.63 6.21
C ARG A 10 17.17 -10.66 5.13
N ALA A 11 16.48 -10.62 4.01
CA ALA A 11 17.02 -11.15 2.79
C ALA A 11 18.11 -10.17 2.34
N GLY A 12 19.35 -10.52 2.44
CA GLY A 12 20.45 -9.64 2.07
C GLY A 12 21.74 -10.41 1.92
N GLY A 13 21.87 -11.12 0.78
CA GLY A 13 23.17 -11.28 0.14
C GLY A 13 23.56 -9.95 -0.54
N GLU A 14 24.83 -9.66 -0.75
CA GLU A 14 25.28 -8.51 -1.54
C GLU A 14 24.57 -8.50 -2.90
N GLY A 15 23.76 -7.45 -3.17
CA GLY A 15 23.00 -7.26 -4.41
C GLY A 15 21.49 -7.51 -4.34
N GLU A 16 20.92 -7.94 -3.21
CA GLU A 16 19.48 -8.19 -3.08
C GLU A 16 18.74 -6.92 -2.57
N LEU A 17 17.62 -6.57 -3.24
CA LEU A 17 16.82 -5.41 -2.83
C LEU A 17 16.19 -5.65 -1.45
N PRO A 18 16.30 -4.70 -0.50
CA PRO A 18 15.63 -4.81 0.79
C PRO A 18 14.12 -4.62 0.60
N LEU A 19 13.36 -5.71 0.65
CA LEU A 19 11.90 -5.72 0.60
C LEU A 19 11.31 -6.04 1.97
N LEU A 20 10.23 -5.34 2.30
CA LEU A 20 9.41 -5.66 3.47
C LEU A 20 8.29 -6.61 3.04
N ARG A 21 8.04 -7.65 3.84
CA ARG A 21 7.03 -8.67 3.58
C ARG A 21 6.27 -8.99 4.85
N SER A 22 5.00 -9.34 4.71
CA SER A 22 4.17 -9.86 5.78
C SER A 22 4.21 -11.38 5.83
N ARG A 23 4.24 -11.94 7.02
CA ARG A 23 4.11 -13.39 7.22
C ARG A 23 2.69 -13.92 7.03
N LEU A 24 1.69 -13.05 6.95
CA LEU A 24 0.31 -13.44 6.67
C LEU A 24 0.10 -13.91 5.23
N ILE A 25 0.99 -13.52 4.31
CA ILE A 25 0.87 -13.84 2.89
C ILE A 25 1.91 -14.90 2.54
N ALA A 26 1.42 -16.12 2.34
CA ALA A 26 2.23 -17.29 2.03
C ALA A 26 2.11 -17.71 0.55
N PRO A 27 3.01 -18.54 0.02
CA PRO A 27 2.87 -19.13 -1.31
C PRO A 27 1.47 -19.74 -1.53
N PRO A 28 0.91 -19.67 -2.76
CA PRO A 28 1.55 -19.27 -4.01
C PRO A 28 1.60 -17.75 -4.25
N PHE A 29 1.15 -16.94 -3.28
CA PHE A 29 1.19 -15.49 -3.40
C PHE A 29 2.61 -14.97 -3.15
N VAL A 30 2.98 -13.95 -3.92
CA VAL A 30 4.20 -13.17 -3.73
C VAL A 30 3.84 -11.70 -3.60
N HIS A 31 4.51 -11.01 -2.68
CA HIS A 31 4.29 -9.60 -2.45
C HIS A 31 5.56 -8.94 -1.92
N GLY A 32 5.58 -7.63 -1.90
CA GLY A 32 6.65 -6.86 -1.28
C GLY A 32 6.32 -5.38 -1.24
N PHE A 33 6.92 -4.71 -0.27
CA PHE A 33 6.93 -3.26 -0.20
C PHE A 33 8.39 -2.81 -0.34
N SER A 34 8.63 -1.92 -1.30
CA SER A 34 9.99 -1.45 -1.57
C SER A 34 10.46 -0.47 -0.48
N THR A 35 11.77 -0.40 -0.34
CA THR A 35 12.45 0.73 0.30
C THR A 35 13.00 1.68 -0.77
N ARG A 36 13.70 2.75 -0.37
CA ARG A 36 14.39 3.65 -1.30
C ARG A 36 15.74 3.15 -1.79
N ALA A 37 16.27 2.06 -1.22
CA ALA A 37 17.62 1.56 -1.47
C ALA A 37 17.69 0.53 -2.61
N GLY A 38 18.84 0.46 -3.30
CA GLY A 38 19.16 -0.59 -4.27
C GLY A 38 18.82 -0.26 -5.73
N GLY A 39 18.48 0.99 -6.03
CA GLY A 39 18.20 1.45 -7.38
C GLY A 39 19.37 2.19 -8.05
N VAL A 40 19.04 2.89 -9.14
CA VAL A 40 20.00 3.62 -10.00
C VAL A 40 19.65 5.10 -10.17
N SER A 41 18.54 5.58 -9.60
CA SER A 41 18.17 6.99 -9.68
C SER A 41 19.12 7.87 -8.87
N ALA A 42 19.39 9.07 -9.39
CA ALA A 42 20.17 10.10 -8.70
C ALA A 42 19.29 10.92 -7.74
N ALA A 43 19.90 11.70 -6.87
CA ALA A 43 19.19 12.62 -5.99
C ALA A 43 18.35 13.62 -6.80
N PRO A 44 17.14 14.01 -6.32
CA PRO A 44 16.52 13.68 -5.02
C PRO A 44 15.78 12.34 -4.97
N TYR A 45 15.89 11.51 -6.00
CA TYR A 45 15.17 10.23 -6.18
C TYR A 45 16.00 9.01 -5.76
N ASP A 46 17.10 9.20 -5.07
CA ASP A 46 18.12 8.20 -4.74
C ASP A 46 17.59 7.15 -3.74
N THR A 47 17.63 5.87 -4.14
CA THR A 47 18.13 5.31 -5.41
C THR A 47 17.07 4.51 -6.15
N LEU A 48 16.11 3.85 -5.44
CA LEU A 48 15.08 2.96 -5.99
C LEU A 48 13.75 3.72 -6.19
N ASN A 49 13.76 4.78 -6.97
CA ASN A 49 12.52 5.44 -7.35
C ASN A 49 11.76 4.60 -8.38
N LEU A 50 10.50 4.32 -8.11
CA LEU A 50 9.64 3.46 -8.93
C LEU A 50 8.58 4.24 -9.72
N GLY A 51 8.42 5.53 -9.42
CA GLY A 51 7.47 6.41 -10.08
C GLY A 51 8.14 7.52 -10.90
N ALA A 52 7.51 7.91 -12.02
CA ALA A 52 8.03 8.96 -12.90
C ALA A 52 7.35 10.33 -12.68
N ARG A 53 6.62 10.51 -11.57
CA ARG A 53 5.73 11.66 -11.38
C ARG A 53 6.46 13.00 -11.28
N TRP A 54 7.66 13.03 -10.71
CA TRP A 54 8.38 14.27 -10.39
C TRP A 54 9.64 14.50 -11.24
N GLY A 55 9.77 13.82 -12.38
CA GLY A 55 10.79 14.17 -13.37
C GLY A 55 12.11 13.43 -13.26
N ASP A 56 12.16 12.29 -12.59
CA ASP A 56 13.30 11.38 -12.64
C ASP A 56 13.54 10.86 -14.07
N VAL A 57 14.75 10.40 -14.34
CA VAL A 57 15.14 9.82 -15.62
C VAL A 57 14.35 8.54 -15.89
N VAL A 58 13.57 8.52 -16.97
CA VAL A 58 12.65 7.42 -17.30
C VAL A 58 13.36 6.06 -17.34
N THR A 59 14.54 5.98 -17.96
CA THR A 59 15.31 4.73 -18.02
C THR A 59 15.79 4.24 -16.65
N SER A 60 16.07 5.15 -15.70
CA SER A 60 16.39 4.80 -14.32
C SER A 60 15.18 4.21 -13.60
N VAL A 61 13.99 4.81 -13.79
CA VAL A 61 12.74 4.29 -13.22
C VAL A 61 12.40 2.92 -13.79
N GLU A 62 12.58 2.71 -15.09
CA GLU A 62 12.36 1.41 -15.75
C GLU A 62 13.31 0.33 -15.21
N GLU A 63 14.61 0.62 -15.08
CA GLU A 63 15.58 -0.29 -14.49
C GLU A 63 15.23 -0.61 -13.02
N ASN A 64 14.83 0.39 -12.24
CA ASN A 64 14.40 0.19 -10.86
C ASN A 64 13.17 -0.75 -10.76
N ARG A 65 12.20 -0.61 -11.66
CA ARG A 65 11.03 -1.50 -11.73
C ARG A 65 11.44 -2.93 -12.08
N LEU A 66 12.36 -3.11 -13.02
CA LEU A 66 12.90 -4.43 -13.35
C LEU A 66 13.62 -5.08 -12.17
N ARG A 67 14.40 -4.31 -11.41
CA ARG A 67 15.03 -4.80 -10.16
C ARG A 67 13.99 -5.24 -9.14
N LEU A 68 12.95 -4.42 -8.93
CA LEU A 68 11.86 -4.75 -8.01
C LEU A 68 11.17 -6.07 -8.42
N LEU A 69 10.79 -6.22 -9.70
CA LEU A 69 10.13 -7.43 -10.21
C LEU A 69 10.98 -8.68 -9.99
N ARG A 70 12.29 -8.59 -10.28
CA ARG A 70 13.24 -9.69 -10.01
C ARG A 70 13.31 -10.03 -8.53
N ALA A 71 13.43 -9.04 -7.65
CA ALA A 71 13.52 -9.24 -6.20
C ALA A 71 12.25 -9.84 -5.58
N VAL A 72 11.07 -9.49 -6.11
CA VAL A 72 9.79 -10.10 -5.71
C VAL A 72 9.67 -11.53 -6.27
N GLY A 73 10.38 -11.85 -7.34
CA GLY A 73 10.34 -13.16 -7.99
C GLY A 73 9.10 -13.32 -8.88
N VAL A 74 8.70 -12.25 -9.58
CA VAL A 74 7.62 -12.25 -10.57
C VAL A 74 8.18 -12.06 -11.98
N GLN A 75 7.51 -12.67 -12.95
CA GLN A 75 7.79 -12.54 -14.37
C GLN A 75 6.52 -12.07 -15.07
N GLY A 76 6.64 -11.12 -15.97
CA GLY A 76 5.49 -10.59 -16.70
C GLY A 76 5.24 -9.10 -16.43
N PRO A 77 4.20 -8.55 -17.03
CA PRO A 77 3.91 -7.13 -16.96
C PRO A 77 3.46 -6.71 -15.57
N LEU A 78 3.92 -5.53 -15.16
CA LEU A 78 3.44 -4.82 -13.98
C LEU A 78 2.26 -3.93 -14.40
N TYR A 79 1.13 -4.09 -13.72
CA TYR A 79 -0.04 -3.24 -13.91
C TYR A 79 -0.13 -2.22 -12.78
N VAL A 80 -0.26 -0.97 -13.19
CA VAL A 80 -0.50 0.18 -12.31
C VAL A 80 -1.59 1.04 -12.94
N ALA A 81 -2.37 1.74 -12.13
CA ALA A 81 -3.38 2.69 -12.62
C ALA A 81 -2.94 4.14 -12.35
N ARG A 82 -3.64 5.10 -12.92
CA ARG A 82 -3.52 6.51 -12.58
C ARG A 82 -4.23 6.79 -11.25
N GLN A 83 -3.47 6.81 -10.17
CA GLN A 83 -3.97 7.04 -8.82
C GLN A 83 -4.45 8.48 -8.64
N VAL A 84 -5.69 8.64 -8.19
CA VAL A 84 -6.38 9.93 -8.01
C VAL A 84 -6.81 10.19 -6.56
N HIS A 85 -6.41 9.34 -5.63
CA HIS A 85 -6.79 9.36 -4.20
C HIS A 85 -8.29 9.11 -3.99
N GLY A 86 -8.92 8.35 -4.89
CA GLY A 86 -10.31 7.92 -4.83
C GLY A 86 -10.50 6.54 -4.22
N ALA A 87 -11.62 5.89 -4.57
CA ALA A 87 -11.96 4.54 -4.14
C ALA A 87 -12.34 3.61 -5.31
N GLU A 88 -12.04 4.02 -6.56
CA GLU A 88 -12.31 3.21 -7.74
C GLU A 88 -11.39 1.98 -7.78
N VAL A 89 -11.98 0.83 -8.15
CA VAL A 89 -11.32 -0.46 -8.23
C VAL A 89 -11.42 -1.00 -9.65
N VAL A 90 -10.28 -1.27 -10.28
CA VAL A 90 -10.22 -1.82 -11.64
C VAL A 90 -9.80 -3.28 -11.59
N ARG A 91 -10.55 -4.13 -12.29
CA ARG A 91 -10.17 -5.53 -12.54
C ARG A 91 -9.19 -5.59 -13.71
N VAL A 92 -8.06 -6.26 -13.49
CA VAL A 92 -7.03 -6.58 -14.49
C VAL A 92 -7.14 -8.06 -14.88
N ARG A 93 -7.07 -8.35 -16.17
CA ARG A 93 -7.07 -9.70 -16.72
C ARG A 93 -5.75 -10.03 -17.38
N ALA A 94 -5.42 -11.31 -17.44
CA ALA A 94 -4.30 -11.75 -18.27
C ALA A 94 -4.56 -11.36 -19.72
N GLY A 95 -3.57 -10.69 -20.34
CA GLY A 95 -3.68 -10.19 -21.71
C GLY A 95 -4.14 -8.75 -21.84
N ASP A 96 -4.59 -8.09 -20.78
CA ASP A 96 -4.83 -6.64 -20.81
C ASP A 96 -3.52 -5.89 -21.15
N ALA A 97 -3.64 -4.79 -21.89
CA ALA A 97 -2.49 -3.95 -22.20
C ALA A 97 -2.13 -3.07 -20.99
N PRO A 98 -0.92 -3.18 -20.40
CA PRO A 98 -0.52 -2.37 -19.23
C PRO A 98 -0.69 -0.87 -19.47
N ALA A 99 -0.40 -0.38 -20.68
CA ALA A 99 -0.60 1.02 -21.04
C ALA A 99 -2.08 1.45 -21.07
N GLY A 100 -3.00 0.52 -21.27
CA GLY A 100 -4.45 0.75 -21.16
C GLY A 100 -4.85 0.96 -19.70
N ILE A 101 -4.44 0.04 -18.83
CA ILE A 101 -4.71 0.11 -17.38
C ILE A 101 -4.07 1.37 -16.77
N ALA A 102 -2.84 1.73 -17.18
CA ALA A 102 -2.14 2.91 -16.67
C ALA A 102 -2.84 4.26 -16.97
N ARG A 103 -3.77 4.29 -17.94
CA ARG A 103 -4.61 5.46 -18.24
C ARG A 103 -5.92 5.51 -17.45
N MET A 104 -6.33 4.41 -16.83
CA MET A 104 -7.55 4.36 -16.04
C MET A 104 -7.35 5.03 -14.69
N GLU A 105 -8.28 5.85 -14.27
CA GLU A 105 -8.30 6.44 -12.92
C GLU A 105 -8.79 5.40 -11.93
N ALA A 106 -7.88 4.93 -11.06
CA ALA A 106 -8.21 4.01 -9.99
C ALA A 106 -7.14 4.04 -8.90
N ASP A 107 -7.55 3.78 -7.69
CA ASP A 107 -6.66 3.67 -6.54
C ASP A 107 -6.52 2.22 -6.06
N ALA A 108 -7.21 1.27 -6.70
CA ALA A 108 -7.02 -0.14 -6.46
C ALA A 108 -7.15 -0.97 -7.75
N LEU A 109 -6.37 -2.05 -7.80
CA LEU A 109 -6.39 -3.05 -8.85
C LEU A 109 -6.67 -4.42 -8.23
N ILE A 110 -7.49 -5.24 -8.90
CA ILE A 110 -7.78 -6.62 -8.50
C ILE A 110 -7.57 -7.58 -9.67
N THR A 111 -7.18 -8.81 -9.38
CA THR A 111 -7.12 -9.90 -10.37
C THR A 111 -7.35 -11.26 -9.73
N GLY A 112 -7.91 -12.20 -10.49
CA GLY A 112 -7.94 -13.64 -10.18
C GLY A 112 -6.94 -14.42 -11.02
N ASP A 113 -6.25 -13.78 -11.96
CA ASP A 113 -5.43 -14.46 -12.94
C ASP A 113 -3.99 -14.67 -12.42
N PRO A 114 -3.46 -15.91 -12.47
CA PRO A 114 -2.07 -16.14 -12.07
C PRO A 114 -1.10 -15.47 -13.05
N GLY A 115 0.04 -15.02 -12.53
CA GLY A 115 1.08 -14.34 -13.33
C GLY A 115 0.81 -12.86 -13.60
N VAL A 116 -0.38 -12.36 -13.30
CA VAL A 116 -0.68 -10.91 -13.33
C VAL A 116 -0.09 -10.24 -12.09
N THR A 117 0.72 -9.22 -12.29
CA THR A 117 1.38 -8.48 -11.20
C THR A 117 0.75 -7.10 -11.04
N LEU A 118 0.21 -6.81 -9.87
CA LEU A 118 -0.41 -5.53 -9.53
C LEU A 118 0.52 -4.70 -8.65
N GLY A 119 0.56 -3.38 -8.89
CA GLY A 119 1.35 -2.46 -8.09
C GLY A 119 0.66 -1.12 -7.83
N VAL A 120 1.01 -0.47 -6.72
CA VAL A 120 0.59 0.89 -6.38
C VAL A 120 1.78 1.71 -5.91
N PHE A 121 1.85 2.96 -6.36
CA PHE A 121 2.90 3.91 -5.97
C PHE A 121 2.51 4.65 -4.71
N VAL A 122 3.48 4.87 -3.83
CA VAL A 122 3.29 5.62 -2.59
C VAL A 122 4.51 6.48 -2.23
N ALA A 123 4.24 7.59 -1.57
CA ALA A 123 5.18 8.37 -0.77
C ALA A 123 4.35 8.96 0.37
N ASP A 124 4.24 8.23 1.48
CA ASP A 124 3.43 8.45 2.69
C ASP A 124 2.05 7.77 2.72
N CYS A 125 1.33 7.63 1.61
CA CYS A 125 0.08 6.87 1.59
C CYS A 125 0.33 5.38 1.88
N ILE A 126 -0.70 4.67 2.34
CA ILE A 126 -0.59 3.23 2.62
C ILE A 126 -0.63 2.45 1.29
N PRO A 127 0.39 1.65 0.97
CA PRO A 127 0.27 0.58 0.00
C PRO A 127 -0.37 -0.62 0.68
N ALA A 128 -1.57 -1.00 0.29
CA ALA A 128 -2.24 -2.18 0.83
C ALA A 128 -2.21 -3.33 -0.16
N VAL A 129 -1.94 -4.53 0.35
CA VAL A 129 -2.00 -5.78 -0.39
C VAL A 129 -3.06 -6.66 0.23
N VAL A 130 -3.94 -7.25 -0.60
CA VAL A 130 -4.98 -8.19 -0.18
C VAL A 130 -4.83 -9.47 -0.99
N VAL A 131 -4.93 -10.62 -0.33
CA VAL A 131 -4.99 -11.92 -0.98
C VAL A 131 -6.16 -12.74 -0.44
N ASP A 132 -6.79 -13.52 -1.31
CA ASP A 132 -7.77 -14.54 -0.93
C ASP A 132 -7.17 -15.94 -1.16
N PRO A 133 -6.75 -16.65 -0.08
CA PRO A 133 -6.20 -18.00 -0.22
C PRO A 133 -7.18 -19.03 -0.83
N ARG A 134 -8.48 -18.79 -0.75
CA ARG A 134 -9.51 -19.70 -1.24
C ARG A 134 -9.74 -19.55 -2.73
N THR A 135 -9.85 -18.34 -3.25
CA THR A 135 -10.12 -18.08 -4.67
C THR A 135 -8.85 -17.86 -5.49
N GLY A 136 -7.76 -17.52 -4.82
CA GLY A 136 -6.51 -17.12 -5.46
C GLY A 136 -6.50 -15.68 -5.97
N ALA A 137 -7.55 -14.89 -5.68
CA ALA A 137 -7.61 -13.51 -6.07
C ALA A 137 -6.66 -12.63 -5.24
N VAL A 138 -6.14 -11.58 -5.86
CA VAL A 138 -5.24 -10.61 -5.22
C VAL A 138 -5.65 -9.17 -5.53
N ALA A 139 -5.27 -8.24 -4.67
CA ALA A 139 -5.45 -6.81 -4.89
C ALA A 139 -4.24 -6.01 -4.40
N ALA A 140 -3.96 -4.91 -5.12
CA ALA A 140 -3.08 -3.84 -4.65
C ALA A 140 -3.89 -2.54 -4.57
N ALA A 141 -3.82 -1.83 -3.45
CA ALA A 141 -4.59 -0.61 -3.23
C ALA A 141 -3.74 0.51 -2.64
N HIS A 142 -3.98 1.73 -3.12
CA HIS A 142 -3.39 2.96 -2.64
C HIS A 142 -4.37 3.66 -1.69
N ALA A 143 -4.10 3.63 -0.40
CA ALA A 143 -4.95 4.24 0.61
C ALA A 143 -4.28 5.47 1.24
N GLY A 144 -4.34 6.60 0.54
CA GLY A 144 -4.11 7.92 1.11
C GLY A 144 -5.29 8.33 2.00
N TRP A 145 -5.20 9.46 2.71
CA TRP A 145 -6.28 9.88 3.60
C TRP A 145 -7.63 10.07 2.88
N ARG A 146 -7.64 10.65 1.67
CA ARG A 146 -8.87 10.80 0.86
C ARG A 146 -9.45 9.46 0.45
N GLY A 147 -8.61 8.54 -0.05
CA GLY A 147 -9.02 7.19 -0.41
C GLY A 147 -9.51 6.39 0.81
N THR A 148 -8.90 6.61 1.98
CA THR A 148 -9.32 5.98 3.24
C THR A 148 -10.72 6.42 3.62
N VAL A 149 -11.00 7.73 3.70
CA VAL A 149 -12.35 8.22 4.06
C VAL A 149 -13.40 7.93 2.98
N ALA A 150 -12.99 7.83 1.71
CA ALA A 150 -13.83 7.36 0.61
C ALA A 150 -14.07 5.84 0.63
N GLY A 151 -13.37 5.08 1.48
CA GLY A 151 -13.56 3.65 1.67
C GLY A 151 -12.92 2.78 0.59
N VAL A 152 -11.72 3.11 0.10
CA VAL A 152 -11.01 2.34 -0.94
C VAL A 152 -10.80 0.88 -0.56
N LEU A 153 -10.39 0.57 0.68
CA LEU A 153 -10.18 -0.83 1.11
C LEU A 153 -11.51 -1.59 1.29
N PRO A 154 -12.57 -1.04 1.90
CA PRO A 154 -13.92 -1.60 1.79
C PRO A 154 -14.39 -1.84 0.35
N ALA A 155 -14.08 -0.94 -0.60
CA ALA A 155 -14.40 -1.13 -2.01
C ALA A 155 -13.65 -2.33 -2.62
N VAL A 156 -12.37 -2.52 -2.27
CA VAL A 156 -11.60 -3.71 -2.67
C VAL A 156 -12.25 -4.99 -2.14
N VAL A 157 -12.65 -5.02 -0.85
CA VAL A 157 -13.32 -6.20 -0.26
C VAL A 157 -14.60 -6.54 -1.02
N ARG A 158 -15.44 -5.52 -1.32
CA ARG A 158 -16.66 -5.72 -2.12
C ARG A 158 -16.38 -6.20 -3.53
N ALA A 159 -15.37 -5.62 -4.20
CA ALA A 159 -14.99 -5.99 -5.56
C ALA A 159 -14.48 -7.44 -5.64
N LEU A 160 -13.63 -7.85 -4.69
CA LEU A 160 -13.15 -9.24 -4.60
C LEU A 160 -14.32 -10.22 -4.36
N ALA A 161 -15.29 -9.85 -3.52
CA ALA A 161 -16.49 -10.66 -3.30
C ALA A 161 -17.36 -10.76 -4.57
N ALA A 162 -17.61 -9.65 -5.25
CA ALA A 162 -18.46 -9.60 -6.44
C ALA A 162 -17.84 -10.32 -7.64
N GLU A 163 -16.53 -10.11 -7.88
CA GLU A 163 -15.83 -10.59 -9.07
C GLU A 163 -15.34 -12.04 -8.95
N PHE A 164 -14.98 -12.48 -7.73
CA PHE A 164 -14.33 -13.77 -7.50
C PHE A 164 -15.02 -14.62 -6.43
N GLY A 165 -16.12 -14.13 -5.84
CA GLY A 165 -16.82 -14.81 -4.75
C GLY A 165 -15.98 -14.89 -3.46
N ALA A 166 -15.03 -13.99 -3.25
CA ALA A 166 -14.23 -13.92 -2.03
C ALA A 166 -15.12 -13.68 -0.80
N ARG A 167 -14.77 -14.30 0.32
CA ARG A 167 -15.45 -14.04 1.60
C ARG A 167 -14.57 -13.11 2.43
N PRO A 168 -15.09 -12.01 2.98
CA PRO A 168 -14.26 -11.06 3.75
C PRO A 168 -13.44 -11.71 4.86
N GLY A 169 -13.99 -12.70 5.57
CA GLY A 169 -13.30 -13.44 6.64
C GLY A 169 -12.13 -14.31 6.18
N ASP A 170 -12.07 -14.68 4.88
CA ASP A 170 -10.98 -15.49 4.32
C ASP A 170 -9.79 -14.62 3.86
N LEU A 171 -10.00 -13.32 3.71
CA LEU A 171 -8.97 -12.40 3.19
C LEU A 171 -7.79 -12.26 4.16
N ARG A 172 -6.61 -12.05 3.59
CA ARG A 172 -5.41 -11.62 4.30
C ARG A 172 -4.99 -10.27 3.76
N VAL A 173 -4.83 -9.31 4.65
CA VAL A 173 -4.55 -7.92 4.30
C VAL A 173 -3.25 -7.48 4.95
N THR A 174 -2.41 -6.82 4.19
CA THR A 174 -1.20 -6.16 4.72
C THR A 174 -1.21 -4.70 4.35
N LEU A 175 -1.11 -3.84 5.35
CA LEU A 175 -0.90 -2.41 5.23
C LEU A 175 0.61 -2.15 5.33
N GLY A 176 1.24 -1.76 4.23
CA GLY A 176 2.68 -1.55 4.14
C GLY A 176 3.16 -0.26 4.83
N PRO A 177 4.46 0.08 4.68
CA PRO A 177 5.05 1.30 5.20
C PRO A 177 4.30 2.53 4.71
N ALA A 178 3.97 3.43 5.62
CA ALA A 178 3.23 4.66 5.34
C ALA A 178 3.57 5.72 6.37
N ILE A 179 3.10 6.95 6.19
CA ILE A 179 3.23 7.97 7.22
C ILE A 179 2.52 7.53 8.51
N GLY A 180 3.25 7.50 9.60
CA GLY A 180 2.71 7.14 10.91
C GLY A 180 2.01 8.32 11.59
N ALA A 181 1.22 8.02 12.62
CA ALA A 181 0.59 9.03 13.45
C ALA A 181 1.59 10.03 14.06
N CYS A 182 2.83 9.63 14.28
CA CYS A 182 3.90 10.51 14.77
C CYS A 182 4.20 11.71 13.84
N CYS A 183 3.88 11.60 12.54
CA CYS A 183 4.21 12.59 11.53
C CYS A 183 3.00 13.10 10.71
N PHE A 184 1.84 12.42 10.81
CA PHE A 184 0.69 12.80 10.03
C PHE A 184 -0.18 13.84 10.75
N GLU A 185 0.37 15.06 10.87
CA GLU A 185 -0.35 16.22 11.38
C GLU A 185 -1.31 16.77 10.32
N VAL A 186 -2.55 17.07 10.72
CA VAL A 186 -3.66 17.51 9.87
C VAL A 186 -4.42 18.68 10.50
N GLY A 187 -5.23 19.38 9.67
CA GLY A 187 -6.16 20.40 10.10
C GLY A 187 -7.55 19.84 10.41
N PRO A 188 -8.46 20.71 10.91
CA PRO A 188 -9.81 20.32 11.31
C PRO A 188 -10.67 19.80 10.16
N GLU A 189 -10.38 20.22 8.93
CA GLU A 189 -11.08 19.75 7.73
C GLU A 189 -10.89 18.26 7.49
N VAL A 190 -9.67 17.75 7.72
CA VAL A 190 -9.35 16.34 7.58
C VAL A 190 -9.93 15.53 8.74
N VAL A 191 -9.90 16.08 9.96
CA VAL A 191 -10.48 15.45 11.15
C VAL A 191 -11.96 15.15 10.93
N ARG A 192 -12.75 16.13 10.47
CA ARG A 192 -14.19 15.96 10.21
C ARG A 192 -14.49 14.85 9.22
N GLU A 193 -13.65 14.69 8.18
CA GLU A 193 -13.80 13.59 7.21
C GLU A 193 -13.59 12.22 7.87
N PHE A 194 -12.58 12.08 8.74
CA PHE A 194 -12.35 10.84 9.49
C PHE A 194 -13.46 10.56 10.51
N GLU A 195 -13.93 11.57 11.25
CA GLU A 195 -15.05 11.42 12.19
C GLU A 195 -16.31 10.95 11.47
N THR A 196 -16.59 11.49 10.28
CA THR A 196 -17.72 11.07 9.44
C THR A 196 -17.56 9.63 8.96
N ALA A 197 -16.40 9.29 8.39
CA ALA A 197 -16.14 7.96 7.83
C ALA A 197 -16.12 6.86 8.91
N LEU A 198 -15.69 7.20 10.12
CA LEU A 198 -15.58 6.30 11.26
C LEU A 198 -16.78 6.38 12.22
N SER A 199 -17.80 7.18 11.92
CA SER A 199 -18.97 7.37 12.79
C SER A 199 -19.58 6.01 13.18
N GLY A 200 -19.89 5.83 14.48
CA GLY A 200 -20.44 4.59 15.03
C GLY A 200 -19.46 3.42 15.15
N ALA A 201 -18.15 3.61 14.95
CA ALA A 201 -17.13 2.59 15.23
C ALA A 201 -16.71 2.66 16.70
N ALA A 202 -16.96 1.60 17.44
CA ALA A 202 -16.46 1.48 18.81
C ALA A 202 -14.91 1.48 18.88
N ASP A 203 -14.25 1.01 17.80
CA ASP A 203 -12.78 0.87 17.73
C ASP A 203 -12.09 2.07 17.06
N ALA A 204 -12.80 3.19 16.85
CA ALA A 204 -12.21 4.40 16.27
C ALA A 204 -11.44 5.25 17.28
N GLU A 205 -11.49 4.91 18.55
CA GLU A 205 -10.73 5.59 19.60
C GLU A 205 -9.22 5.55 19.29
N GLY A 206 -8.57 6.71 19.37
CA GLY A 206 -7.15 6.83 19.09
C GLY A 206 -6.77 6.97 17.59
N VAL A 207 -7.74 6.93 16.66
CA VAL A 207 -7.46 7.20 15.24
C VAL A 207 -7.13 8.67 15.03
N VAL A 208 -7.87 9.57 15.65
CA VAL A 208 -7.62 11.02 15.64
C VAL A 208 -7.18 11.43 17.04
N MET A 209 -6.04 12.05 17.14
CA MET A 209 -5.42 12.44 18.40
C MET A 209 -5.07 13.93 18.38
N PRO A 210 -5.16 14.65 19.53
CA PRO A 210 -4.60 15.99 19.63
C PRO A 210 -3.14 16.04 19.21
N SER A 211 -2.70 17.15 18.62
CA SER A 211 -1.27 17.33 18.27
C SER A 211 -0.40 17.15 19.51
N PRO A 212 0.57 16.24 19.51
CA PRO A 212 1.46 16.01 20.64
C PRO A 212 2.34 17.23 20.95
N ARG A 213 2.44 18.17 20.01
CA ARG A 213 3.13 19.46 20.20
C ARG A 213 2.25 20.53 20.80
N GLY A 214 0.98 20.23 21.13
CA GLY A 214 0.03 21.17 21.67
C GLY A 214 -0.33 22.35 20.73
N VAL A 215 -0.13 22.18 19.41
CA VAL A 215 -0.43 23.23 18.43
C VAL A 215 -1.95 23.38 18.32
N PRO A 216 -2.54 24.53 18.62
CA PRO A 216 -3.99 24.75 18.50
C PRO A 216 -4.47 24.52 17.08
N GLY A 217 -5.62 23.83 16.93
CA GLY A 217 -6.21 23.53 15.62
C GLY A 217 -5.44 22.51 14.78
N LYS A 218 -4.56 21.72 15.41
CA LYS A 218 -3.85 20.62 14.77
C LYS A 218 -4.07 19.30 15.49
N TRP A 219 -4.17 18.23 14.70
CA TRP A 219 -4.35 16.85 15.14
C TRP A 219 -3.38 15.93 14.42
N HIS A 220 -3.20 14.76 14.98
CA HIS A 220 -2.52 13.64 14.32
C HIS A 220 -3.52 12.55 14.00
N VAL A 221 -3.36 11.89 12.84
CA VAL A 221 -4.22 10.79 12.41
C VAL A 221 -3.39 9.53 12.22
N ASP A 222 -3.87 8.41 12.76
CA ASP A 222 -3.36 7.08 12.46
C ASP A 222 -4.12 6.49 11.26
N LEU A 223 -3.53 6.64 10.07
CA LEU A 223 -4.09 6.09 8.82
C LEU A 223 -4.23 4.57 8.86
N LYS A 224 -3.30 3.87 9.50
CA LYS A 224 -3.32 2.41 9.58
C LYS A 224 -4.43 1.94 10.51
N ALA A 225 -4.59 2.59 11.65
CA ALA A 225 -5.70 2.33 12.57
C ALA A 225 -7.05 2.58 11.89
N ALA A 226 -7.22 3.71 11.17
CA ALA A 226 -8.43 4.01 10.41
C ALA A 226 -8.79 2.90 9.41
N ASN A 227 -7.80 2.46 8.62
CA ASN A 227 -8.02 1.40 7.63
C ASN A 227 -8.30 0.04 8.29
N ARG A 228 -7.71 -0.28 9.44
CA ARG A 228 -8.05 -1.50 10.21
C ARG A 228 -9.51 -1.49 10.65
N VAL A 229 -10.01 -0.36 11.17
CA VAL A 229 -11.43 -0.20 11.55
C VAL A 229 -12.34 -0.40 10.35
N LEU A 230 -12.04 0.25 9.22
CA LEU A 230 -12.84 0.15 8.00
C LEU A 230 -12.85 -1.27 7.40
N LEU A 231 -11.71 -1.98 7.43
CA LEU A 231 -11.59 -3.37 7.00
C LEU A 231 -12.37 -4.33 7.91
N ALA A 232 -12.28 -4.14 9.25
CA ALA A 232 -13.04 -4.94 10.21
C ALA A 232 -14.55 -4.78 10.00
N ARG A 233 -15.03 -3.54 9.74
CA ARG A 233 -16.43 -3.27 9.36
C ARG A 233 -16.84 -3.92 8.04
N ALA A 234 -15.89 -4.08 7.11
CA ALA A 234 -16.11 -4.80 5.85
C ALA A 234 -16.08 -6.32 6.03
N GLY A 235 -15.90 -6.83 7.25
CA GLY A 235 -15.93 -8.25 7.59
C GLY A 235 -14.58 -8.98 7.53
N VAL A 236 -13.48 -8.25 7.38
CA VAL A 236 -12.12 -8.83 7.48
C VAL A 236 -11.79 -9.08 8.94
N ALA A 237 -11.33 -10.28 9.27
CA ALA A 237 -10.96 -10.63 10.64
C ALA A 237 -9.77 -9.76 11.13
N PRO A 238 -9.82 -9.20 12.34
CA PRO A 238 -8.76 -8.30 12.83
C PRO A 238 -7.36 -8.93 12.88
N ASP A 239 -7.27 -10.23 13.14
CA ASP A 239 -6.02 -11.01 13.13
C ASP A 239 -5.50 -11.35 11.71
N ALA A 240 -6.34 -11.16 10.70
CA ALA A 240 -5.99 -11.27 9.31
C ALA A 240 -5.49 -9.93 8.68
N ILE A 241 -5.34 -8.89 9.49
CA ILE A 241 -4.85 -7.58 9.08
C ILE A 241 -3.50 -7.31 9.74
N ASP A 242 -2.43 -7.39 8.97
CA ASP A 242 -1.09 -6.96 9.36
C ASP A 242 -0.86 -5.50 8.99
N ALA A 243 -0.43 -4.67 9.94
CA ALA A 243 -0.10 -3.28 9.71
C ALA A 243 1.35 -3.02 10.12
N MET A 244 2.21 -2.78 9.14
CA MET A 244 3.63 -2.54 9.39
C MET A 244 3.83 -1.26 10.22
N PRO A 245 4.69 -1.29 11.25
CA PRO A 245 4.85 -0.15 12.17
C PRO A 245 5.61 1.02 11.54
N ASP A 246 6.29 0.81 10.42
CA ASP A 246 7.19 1.76 9.80
C ASP A 246 6.51 3.07 9.42
N CYS A 247 7.18 4.20 9.74
CA CYS A 247 6.76 5.54 9.33
C CYS A 247 7.70 6.08 8.24
N THR A 248 7.16 6.31 7.05
CA THR A 248 7.93 6.77 5.88
C THR A 248 8.54 8.16 6.09
N CYS A 249 7.83 9.05 6.78
CA CYS A 249 8.31 10.40 7.07
C CYS A 249 9.41 10.41 8.14
N HIS A 250 9.32 9.55 9.15
CA HIS A 250 10.30 9.49 10.23
C HIS A 250 11.60 8.82 9.80
N ASP A 251 11.51 7.72 9.03
CA ASP A 251 12.67 6.93 8.62
C ASP A 251 13.13 7.32 7.20
N ALA A 252 13.88 8.41 7.13
CA ALA A 252 14.43 8.92 5.88
C ALA A 252 15.48 8.01 5.24
N ALA A 253 16.14 7.16 6.02
CA ALA A 253 17.15 6.24 5.50
C ALA A 253 16.54 5.13 4.64
N ARG A 254 15.32 4.68 5.00
CA ARG A 254 14.65 3.58 4.29
C ARG A 254 13.57 4.02 3.32
N PHE A 255 12.97 5.21 3.48
CA PHE A 255 11.76 5.55 2.73
C PHE A 255 11.79 6.95 2.12
N PHE A 256 11.19 7.07 0.94
CA PHE A 256 10.77 8.34 0.38
C PHE A 256 9.53 8.86 1.13
N SER A 257 9.42 10.19 1.27
CA SER A 257 8.30 10.83 1.94
C SER A 257 7.97 12.19 1.34
N TYR A 258 6.76 12.32 0.82
CA TYR A 258 6.26 13.60 0.31
C TYR A 258 6.06 14.64 1.42
N ARG A 259 5.66 14.21 2.63
CA ARG A 259 5.46 15.09 3.79
C ARG A 259 6.77 15.76 4.20
N ARG A 260 7.85 15.01 4.16
CA ARG A 260 9.19 15.49 4.54
C ARG A 260 9.85 16.29 3.42
N ASP A 261 9.88 15.77 2.20
CA ASP A 261 10.79 16.21 1.14
C ASP A 261 10.10 17.02 0.04
N ARG A 262 8.77 16.90 -0.12
CA ARG A 262 7.95 17.48 -1.20
C ARG A 262 8.29 16.92 -2.58
N GLU A 263 9.48 17.19 -3.11
CA GLU A 263 10.02 16.52 -4.28
C GLU A 263 10.76 15.26 -3.81
N THR A 264 10.31 14.09 -4.24
CA THR A 264 10.80 12.81 -3.72
C THR A 264 10.49 11.66 -4.68
N GLY A 265 11.22 10.55 -4.56
CA GLY A 265 10.88 9.30 -5.22
C GLY A 265 9.57 8.69 -4.72
N GLN A 266 9.13 7.66 -5.41
CA GLN A 266 7.96 6.85 -5.02
C GLN A 266 8.38 5.41 -4.73
N LEU A 267 7.85 4.89 -3.64
CA LEU A 267 7.88 3.48 -3.26
C LEU A 267 6.76 2.73 -3.96
N MET A 268 6.77 1.39 -3.88
CA MET A 268 5.70 0.55 -4.41
C MET A 268 5.32 -0.57 -3.46
N GLY A 269 4.01 -0.82 -3.33
CA GLY A 269 3.47 -2.10 -2.89
C GLY A 269 3.10 -2.94 -4.09
N ILE A 270 3.51 -4.22 -4.08
CA ILE A 270 3.34 -5.13 -5.22
C ILE A 270 2.82 -6.49 -4.77
N VAL A 271 1.97 -7.11 -5.58
CA VAL A 271 1.43 -8.44 -5.33
C VAL A 271 1.16 -9.20 -6.63
N ALA A 272 1.36 -10.50 -6.60
CA ALA A 272 0.94 -11.43 -7.64
C ALA A 272 0.62 -12.81 -7.05
N ARG A 273 -0.12 -13.64 -7.79
CA ARG A 273 -0.18 -15.09 -7.58
C ARG A 273 0.69 -15.78 -8.63
N ARG A 274 1.61 -16.64 -8.19
CA ARG A 274 2.41 -17.45 -9.12
C ARG A 274 1.53 -18.40 -9.91
N PRO A 275 1.83 -18.65 -11.19
CA PRO A 275 1.27 -19.82 -11.90
C PRO A 275 1.63 -21.10 -11.16
N ALA A 276 0.76 -22.13 -11.32
CA ALA A 276 0.99 -23.47 -10.76
C ALA A 276 2.13 -24.17 -11.48
#